data_209626e67a31d8d62825079b00a167b7
#
_entry.id   209626e67a31d8d62825079b00a167b7
#
_cell.length_a   1.000
_cell.length_b   1.000
_cell.length_c   1.000
_cell.angle_alpha   90.00
_cell.angle_beta   90.00
_cell.angle_gamma   90.00
#
_symmetry.space_group_name_H-M   'P 1'
#
loop_
_entity.id
_entity.type
_entity.pdbx_description
1 polymer ?
#
loop_
_entity_poly.entity_id
_entity_poly.type
_entity_poly.pdbx_seq_one_letter_code
_entity_poly.pdbx_strand_id
1 'polypeptide(L)'
;MKSLILLTALSMPLFAASGALKTKATELSKAHQDSTLFISAVVTIELTAGSNPTQKEEKKVEVLGTVLNAEGLIVAPLSTIDLASSMDGRTVNTPQGPIKISAKSDVKEVKILMPDGTETDAKIALKDTDLDLVFLKPEKPASNFKPVPLADTAPMNLLDDIIVIGRMSKELNREPMAATGEIISVIKKPRLFGKISAPATGMPVFNDQGKFLGIGINRLTSKSSGENNVASTSVLLPAADIADSASQVK
;
A
#
# COMPACT_ATOMS: atom_id res chain seq x y z
N MET A 1 -1.47 51.22 48.47
CA MET A 1 -1.85 49.83 48.17
C MET A 1 -1.56 49.59 46.69
N LYS A 2 -0.48 48.88 46.34
CA LYS A 2 -0.11 48.57 44.97
C LYS A 2 -0.55 47.14 44.71
N SER A 3 -1.56 46.95 43.84
CA SER A 3 -2.03 45.64 43.40
C SER A 3 -1.05 45.04 42.39
N LEU A 4 -0.41 43.94 42.76
CA LEU A 4 0.48 43.17 41.87
C LEU A 4 -0.41 42.17 41.09
N ILE A 5 -0.62 42.42 39.80
CA ILE A 5 -1.30 41.49 38.92
C ILE A 5 -0.26 40.44 38.49
N LEU A 6 -0.41 39.21 39.02
CA LEU A 6 0.40 38.07 38.63
C LEU A 6 -0.12 37.51 37.28
N LEU A 7 0.58 37.82 36.20
CA LEU A 7 0.33 37.27 34.89
C LEU A 7 0.92 35.88 34.79
N THR A 8 0.14 34.83 35.06
CA THR A 8 0.56 33.44 34.81
C THR A 8 0.51 33.18 33.30
N ALA A 9 1.66 33.23 32.65
CA ALA A 9 1.82 32.77 31.28
C ALA A 9 1.59 31.26 31.22
N LEU A 10 0.43 30.87 30.64
CA LEU A 10 0.13 29.47 30.31
C LEU A 10 0.95 29.09 29.07
N SER A 11 2.20 28.64 29.28
CA SER A 11 3.01 28.05 28.23
C SER A 11 2.43 26.67 27.89
N MET A 12 1.54 26.58 26.91
CA MET A 12 1.13 25.30 26.35
C MET A 12 2.33 24.64 25.65
N PRO A 13 2.62 23.37 25.94
CA PRO A 13 3.76 22.71 25.35
C PRO A 13 3.44 22.31 23.90
N LEU A 14 3.94 23.06 22.95
CA LEU A 14 3.91 22.70 21.50
C LEU A 14 4.65 21.37 21.24
N PHE A 15 5.50 20.93 22.20
CA PHE A 15 6.25 19.64 22.13
C PHE A 15 5.43 18.41 22.54
N ALA A 16 4.28 18.56 23.17
CA ALA A 16 3.49 17.44 23.69
C ALA A 16 2.78 16.66 22.58
N ALA A 17 2.30 17.31 21.52
CA ALA A 17 1.62 16.67 20.41
C ALA A 17 2.53 15.73 19.61
N SER A 18 3.76 16.18 19.29
CA SER A 18 4.77 15.35 18.61
C SER A 18 5.21 14.13 19.43
N GLY A 19 5.26 14.26 20.78
CA GLY A 19 5.57 13.16 21.69
C GLY A 19 4.47 12.10 21.74
N ALA A 20 3.21 12.52 21.79
CA ALA A 20 2.07 11.62 21.83
C ALA A 20 1.96 10.76 20.56
N LEU A 21 2.12 11.38 19.37
CA LEU A 21 2.11 10.65 18.09
C LEU A 21 3.22 9.60 17.99
N LYS A 22 4.45 9.94 18.44
CA LYS A 22 5.57 8.98 18.46
C LYS A 22 5.33 7.82 19.43
N THR A 23 4.75 8.10 20.60
CA THR A 23 4.36 7.06 21.55
C THR A 23 3.33 6.12 20.92
N LYS A 24 2.28 6.68 20.30
CA LYS A 24 1.25 5.89 19.61
C LYS A 24 1.84 5.08 18.44
N ALA A 25 2.75 5.64 17.65
CA ALA A 25 3.44 4.93 16.57
C ALA A 25 4.26 3.75 17.11
N THR A 26 4.91 3.90 18.27
CA THR A 26 5.65 2.81 18.92
C THR A 26 4.71 1.70 19.41
N GLU A 27 3.55 2.05 19.99
CA GLU A 27 2.54 1.09 20.43
C GLU A 27 1.97 0.30 19.23
N LEU A 28 1.57 1.02 18.17
CA LEU A 28 1.02 0.41 16.96
C LEU A 28 2.04 -0.47 16.24
N SER A 29 3.31 -0.05 16.20
CA SER A 29 4.39 -0.87 15.65
C SER A 29 4.49 -2.21 16.37
N LYS A 30 4.51 -2.22 17.72
CA LYS A 30 4.52 -3.45 18.50
C LYS A 30 3.29 -4.33 18.27
N ALA A 31 2.10 -3.71 18.11
CA ALA A 31 0.84 -4.43 17.93
C ALA A 31 0.70 -5.00 16.50
N HIS A 32 1.16 -4.27 15.48
CA HIS A 32 0.86 -4.52 14.07
C HIS A 32 2.06 -4.74 13.15
N GLN A 33 3.30 -4.85 13.68
CA GLN A 33 4.48 -5.13 12.85
C GLN A 33 4.35 -6.40 12.01
N ASP A 34 3.59 -7.39 12.50
CA ASP A 34 3.35 -8.67 11.82
C ASP A 34 2.05 -8.65 10.99
N SER A 35 1.32 -7.52 10.96
CA SER A 35 0.19 -7.31 10.04
C SER A 35 0.65 -6.91 8.64
N THR A 36 1.94 -6.57 8.46
CA THR A 36 2.54 -6.30 7.15
C THR A 36 3.55 -7.39 6.83
N LEU A 37 3.31 -8.10 5.74
CA LEU A 37 4.13 -9.23 5.31
C LEU A 37 4.70 -8.97 3.90
N PHE A 38 5.85 -9.58 3.62
CA PHE A 38 6.34 -9.64 2.25
C PHE A 38 5.65 -10.77 1.49
N ILE A 39 5.36 -10.48 0.23
CA ILE A 39 4.86 -11.43 -0.75
C ILE A 39 5.94 -11.54 -1.81
N SER A 40 6.45 -12.75 -2.02
CA SER A 40 7.34 -13.08 -3.13
C SER A 40 6.52 -13.64 -4.27
N ALA A 41 6.63 -13.07 -5.47
CA ALA A 41 5.95 -13.58 -6.65
C ALA A 41 6.94 -13.78 -7.80
N VAL A 42 6.76 -14.88 -8.56
CA VAL A 42 7.43 -15.12 -9.83
C VAL A 42 6.46 -14.75 -10.95
N VAL A 43 6.84 -13.77 -11.74
CA VAL A 43 5.97 -13.17 -12.77
C VAL A 43 6.64 -13.27 -14.13
N THR A 44 5.97 -13.91 -15.09
CA THR A 44 6.38 -13.87 -16.49
C THR A 44 5.76 -12.64 -17.17
N ILE A 45 6.59 -11.80 -17.75
CA ILE A 45 6.17 -10.63 -18.53
C ILE A 45 6.34 -10.97 -20.00
N GLU A 46 5.28 -10.81 -20.79
CA GLU A 46 5.30 -10.89 -22.24
C GLU A 46 5.14 -9.48 -22.80
N LEU A 47 6.05 -9.07 -23.67
CA LEU A 47 6.07 -7.74 -24.26
C LEU A 47 6.24 -7.82 -25.76
N THR A 48 5.30 -7.20 -26.48
CA THR A 48 5.33 -7.07 -27.94
C THR A 48 5.29 -5.60 -28.32
N ALA A 49 6.24 -5.14 -29.11
CA ALA A 49 6.32 -3.76 -29.59
C ALA A 49 6.08 -3.72 -31.12
N GLY A 50 4.89 -3.28 -31.53
CA GLY A 50 4.47 -3.25 -32.93
C GLY A 50 4.45 -4.65 -33.57
N SER A 51 5.20 -4.84 -34.66
CA SER A 51 5.35 -6.13 -35.37
C SER A 51 6.56 -6.96 -34.89
N ASN A 52 7.27 -6.53 -33.85
CA ASN A 52 8.43 -7.26 -33.36
C ASN A 52 8.00 -8.58 -32.67
N PRO A 53 8.88 -9.59 -32.64
CA PRO A 53 8.61 -10.81 -31.87
C PRO A 53 8.34 -10.53 -30.40
N THR A 54 7.44 -11.30 -29.82
CA THR A 54 7.15 -11.20 -28.36
C THR A 54 8.36 -11.60 -27.57
N GLN A 55 8.79 -10.71 -26.70
CA GLN A 55 9.82 -10.98 -25.68
C GLN A 55 9.15 -11.51 -24.42
N LYS A 56 9.78 -12.51 -23.79
CA LYS A 56 9.35 -13.07 -22.51
C LYS A 56 10.48 -12.94 -21.49
N GLU A 57 10.15 -12.40 -20.34
CA GLU A 57 11.08 -12.25 -19.21
C GLU A 57 10.40 -12.74 -17.94
N GLU A 58 11.11 -13.54 -17.14
CA GLU A 58 10.66 -13.93 -15.81
C GLU A 58 11.32 -13.05 -14.76
N LYS A 59 10.53 -12.50 -13.86
CA LYS A 59 10.97 -11.66 -12.75
C LYS A 59 10.48 -12.20 -11.42
N LYS A 60 11.37 -12.27 -10.45
CA LYS A 60 11.00 -12.43 -9.05
C LYS A 60 10.86 -11.06 -8.41
N VAL A 61 9.71 -10.78 -7.83
CA VAL A 61 9.39 -9.53 -7.13
C VAL A 61 9.07 -9.82 -5.67
N GLU A 62 9.43 -8.89 -4.80
CA GLU A 62 8.98 -8.87 -3.39
C GLU A 62 8.18 -7.59 -3.16
N VAL A 63 6.97 -7.72 -2.66
CA VAL A 63 6.05 -6.63 -2.41
C VAL A 63 5.48 -6.72 -1.01
N LEU A 64 5.03 -5.59 -0.45
CA LEU A 64 4.37 -5.57 0.84
C LEU A 64 2.86 -5.77 0.68
N GLY A 65 2.28 -6.52 1.61
CA GLY A 65 0.85 -6.69 1.74
C GLY A 65 0.40 -6.64 3.19
N THR A 66 -0.86 -6.29 3.38
CA THR A 66 -1.52 -6.15 4.69
C THR A 66 -2.42 -7.34 4.95
N VAL A 67 -2.27 -7.96 6.12
CA VAL A 67 -3.10 -9.09 6.59
C VAL A 67 -4.46 -8.58 7.04
N LEU A 68 -5.54 -9.12 6.48
CA LEU A 68 -6.91 -8.68 6.74
C LEU A 68 -7.67 -9.58 7.74
N ASN A 69 -7.32 -10.88 7.81
CA ASN A 69 -7.98 -11.82 8.73
C ASN A 69 -7.00 -12.88 9.26
N ALA A 70 -7.45 -13.66 10.26
CA ALA A 70 -6.65 -14.68 10.92
C ALA A 70 -6.36 -15.91 10.02
N GLU A 71 -7.15 -16.12 8.97
CA GLU A 71 -6.99 -17.18 7.98
C GLU A 71 -5.90 -16.83 6.94
N GLY A 72 -5.31 -15.64 7.02
CA GLY A 72 -4.23 -15.19 6.15
C GLY A 72 -4.69 -14.59 4.83
N LEU A 73 -5.90 -14.01 4.77
CA LEU A 73 -6.25 -13.15 3.65
C LEU A 73 -5.37 -11.91 3.68
N ILE A 74 -4.61 -11.69 2.61
CA ILE A 74 -3.69 -10.57 2.47
C ILE A 74 -4.12 -9.72 1.28
N VAL A 75 -4.05 -8.41 1.43
CA VAL A 75 -4.25 -7.44 0.34
C VAL A 75 -2.94 -6.74 0.02
N ALA A 76 -2.65 -6.59 -1.27
CA ALA A 76 -1.51 -5.82 -1.77
C ALA A 76 -1.93 -4.99 -2.99
N PRO A 77 -1.16 -3.96 -3.38
CA PRO A 77 -1.40 -3.26 -4.64
C PRO A 77 -1.16 -4.18 -5.83
N LEU A 78 -2.15 -4.32 -6.72
CA LEU A 78 -2.08 -5.18 -7.90
C LEU A 78 -0.93 -4.77 -8.83
N SER A 79 -0.72 -3.47 -9.03
CA SER A 79 0.33 -2.90 -9.88
C SER A 79 1.74 -3.29 -9.46
N THR A 80 1.94 -3.74 -8.21
CA THR A 80 3.24 -4.20 -7.73
C THR A 80 3.56 -5.63 -8.16
N ILE A 81 2.54 -6.42 -8.53
CA ILE A 81 2.65 -7.79 -9.02
C ILE A 81 2.36 -7.85 -10.52
N ASP A 82 1.33 -7.17 -10.99
CA ASP A 82 1.00 -7.05 -12.41
C ASP A 82 1.85 -5.95 -13.08
N LEU A 83 3.12 -6.29 -13.34
CA LEU A 83 4.11 -5.33 -13.85
C LEU A 83 3.83 -4.87 -15.28
N ALA A 84 3.11 -5.66 -16.07
CA ALA A 84 2.82 -5.36 -17.47
C ALA A 84 1.65 -4.39 -17.66
N SER A 85 0.69 -4.35 -16.73
CA SER A 85 -0.53 -3.53 -16.85
C SER A 85 -0.24 -2.05 -17.07
N SER A 86 0.85 -1.56 -16.49
CA SER A 86 1.30 -0.18 -16.68
C SER A 86 1.87 0.11 -18.06
N MET A 87 2.25 -0.90 -18.83
CA MET A 87 2.86 -0.76 -20.17
C MET A 87 1.90 -1.11 -21.28
N ASP A 88 0.89 -1.93 -21.01
CA ASP A 88 -0.06 -2.40 -22.03
C ASP A 88 -0.83 -1.25 -22.68
N GLY A 89 -1.02 -1.35 -23.99
CA GLY A 89 -1.74 -0.36 -24.81
C GLY A 89 -1.01 0.97 -25.00
N ARG A 90 0.20 1.17 -24.45
CA ARG A 90 0.98 2.41 -24.65
C ARG A 90 1.50 2.52 -26.07
N THR A 91 1.65 3.76 -26.51
CA THR A 91 2.35 4.08 -27.74
C THR A 91 3.68 4.75 -27.41
N VAL A 92 4.76 4.22 -27.93
CA VAL A 92 6.11 4.79 -27.80
C VAL A 92 6.51 5.38 -29.15
N ASN A 93 6.93 6.65 -29.15
CA ASN A 93 7.46 7.29 -30.34
C ASN A 93 8.89 6.82 -30.57
N THR A 94 9.16 6.26 -31.74
CA THR A 94 10.49 5.86 -32.20
C THR A 94 10.88 6.68 -33.43
N PRO A 95 12.16 6.69 -33.83
CA PRO A 95 12.58 7.33 -35.10
C PRO A 95 11.85 6.80 -36.33
N GLN A 96 11.32 5.57 -36.28
CA GLN A 96 10.56 4.92 -37.36
C GLN A 96 9.06 5.18 -37.28
N GLY A 97 8.60 5.94 -36.28
CA GLY A 97 7.21 6.26 -36.05
C GLY A 97 6.67 5.71 -34.70
N PRO A 98 5.38 5.96 -34.40
CA PRO A 98 4.76 5.49 -33.16
C PRO A 98 4.55 3.97 -33.18
N ILE A 99 5.00 3.30 -32.12
CA ILE A 99 4.86 1.85 -31.93
C ILE A 99 3.94 1.60 -30.73
N LYS A 100 2.89 0.79 -30.92
CA LYS A 100 2.01 0.35 -29.82
C LYS A 100 2.65 -0.84 -29.10
N ILE A 101 2.65 -0.79 -27.76
CA ILE A 101 3.11 -1.87 -26.89
C ILE A 101 1.90 -2.71 -26.49
N SER A 102 2.03 -4.03 -26.58
CA SER A 102 1.16 -4.99 -25.93
C SER A 102 1.98 -5.69 -24.84
N ALA A 103 1.49 -5.67 -23.61
CA ALA A 103 2.17 -6.26 -22.47
C ALA A 103 1.21 -7.08 -21.62
N LYS A 104 1.66 -8.25 -21.15
CA LYS A 104 0.90 -9.13 -20.27
C LYS A 104 1.79 -9.64 -19.13
N SER A 105 1.22 -9.75 -17.94
CA SER A 105 1.84 -10.42 -16.80
C SER A 105 1.09 -11.71 -16.50
N ASP A 106 1.86 -12.77 -16.24
CA ASP A 106 1.36 -14.05 -15.77
C ASP A 106 2.11 -14.44 -14.49
N VAL A 107 1.38 -14.48 -13.39
CA VAL A 107 1.93 -14.84 -12.07
C VAL A 107 2.00 -16.35 -11.94
N LYS A 108 3.21 -16.91 -11.86
CA LYS A 108 3.49 -18.34 -11.82
C LYS A 108 3.48 -18.90 -10.41
N GLU A 109 4.02 -18.14 -9.47
CA GLU A 109 4.19 -18.56 -8.09
C GLU A 109 3.99 -17.38 -7.17
N VAL A 110 3.35 -17.60 -6.03
CA VAL A 110 3.22 -16.62 -4.96
C VAL A 110 3.51 -17.26 -3.63
N LYS A 111 4.35 -16.63 -2.83
CA LYS A 111 4.66 -17.05 -1.46
C LYS A 111 4.49 -15.89 -0.50
N ILE A 112 3.98 -16.18 0.67
CA ILE A 112 3.94 -15.27 1.82
C ILE A 112 5.18 -15.56 2.66
N LEU A 113 5.97 -14.51 2.92
CA LEU A 113 7.16 -14.59 3.77
C LEU A 113 6.76 -14.23 5.20
N MET A 114 6.76 -15.24 6.07
CA MET A 114 6.39 -15.08 7.48
C MET A 114 7.52 -14.41 8.28
N PRO A 115 7.20 -13.76 9.42
CA PRO A 115 8.21 -13.08 10.25
C PRO A 115 9.30 -14.01 10.81
N ASP A 116 9.00 -15.29 10.99
CA ASP A 116 9.95 -16.32 11.43
C ASP A 116 10.87 -16.84 10.32
N GLY A 117 10.75 -16.28 9.11
CA GLY A 117 11.54 -16.66 7.95
C GLY A 117 10.97 -17.85 7.17
N THR A 118 9.85 -18.43 7.60
CA THR A 118 9.18 -19.49 6.82
C THR A 118 8.44 -18.91 5.62
N GLU A 119 8.29 -19.73 4.57
CA GLU A 119 7.53 -19.38 3.37
C GLU A 119 6.25 -20.21 3.33
N THR A 120 5.13 -19.58 2.99
CA THR A 120 3.83 -20.21 2.84
C THR A 120 3.36 -20.02 1.40
N ASP A 121 3.12 -21.10 0.67
CA ASP A 121 2.57 -21.04 -0.69
C ASP A 121 1.20 -20.39 -0.67
N ALA A 122 0.95 -19.52 -1.63
CA ALA A 122 -0.27 -18.73 -1.70
C ALA A 122 -0.79 -18.67 -3.13
N LYS A 123 -2.06 -18.32 -3.25
CA LYS A 123 -2.72 -18.10 -4.55
C LYS A 123 -3.43 -16.75 -4.58
N ILE A 124 -3.59 -16.22 -5.78
CA ILE A 124 -4.43 -15.06 -6.03
C ILE A 124 -5.89 -15.51 -5.90
N ALA A 125 -6.59 -14.90 -4.94
CA ALA A 125 -8.01 -15.17 -4.68
C ALA A 125 -8.94 -14.20 -5.43
N LEU A 126 -8.51 -12.92 -5.57
CA LEU A 126 -9.26 -11.90 -6.30
C LEU A 126 -8.29 -10.83 -6.82
N LYS A 127 -8.57 -10.27 -8.01
CA LYS A 127 -7.96 -9.05 -8.54
C LYS A 127 -9.05 -8.00 -8.72
N ASP A 128 -8.84 -6.82 -8.15
CA ASP A 128 -9.67 -5.63 -8.35
C ASP A 128 -8.82 -4.58 -9.08
N THR A 129 -9.00 -4.51 -10.38
CA THR A 129 -8.21 -3.61 -11.25
C THR A 129 -8.59 -2.14 -11.08
N ASP A 130 -9.82 -1.86 -10.66
CA ASP A 130 -10.32 -0.49 -10.46
C ASP A 130 -9.73 0.14 -9.20
N LEU A 131 -9.49 -0.69 -8.18
CA LEU A 131 -8.92 -0.27 -6.90
C LEU A 131 -7.42 -0.50 -6.79
N ASP A 132 -6.78 -1.09 -7.81
CA ASP A 132 -5.38 -1.53 -7.74
C ASP A 132 -5.15 -2.53 -6.59
N LEU A 133 -6.07 -3.50 -6.40
CA LEU A 133 -5.95 -4.50 -5.34
C LEU A 133 -5.77 -5.91 -5.89
N VAL A 134 -4.94 -6.67 -5.19
CA VAL A 134 -4.87 -8.13 -5.30
C VAL A 134 -5.03 -8.74 -3.92
N PHE A 135 -5.91 -9.73 -3.82
CA PHE A 135 -6.13 -10.51 -2.60
C PHE A 135 -5.47 -11.88 -2.76
N LEU A 136 -4.72 -12.25 -1.74
CA LEU A 136 -3.97 -13.49 -1.68
C LEU A 136 -4.42 -14.34 -0.50
N LYS A 137 -4.45 -15.65 -0.69
CA LYS A 137 -4.75 -16.62 0.37
C LYS A 137 -3.66 -17.68 0.43
N PRO A 138 -3.29 -18.18 1.60
CA PRO A 138 -2.50 -19.39 1.71
C PRO A 138 -3.19 -20.54 0.97
N GLU A 139 -2.43 -21.39 0.27
CA GLU A 139 -2.99 -22.58 -0.39
C GLU A 139 -3.43 -23.64 0.60
N LYS A 140 -2.76 -23.70 1.75
CA LYS A 140 -3.09 -24.59 2.87
C LYS A 140 -3.40 -23.77 4.11
N PRO A 141 -4.28 -24.25 5.01
CA PRO A 141 -4.50 -23.59 6.27
C PRO A 141 -3.18 -23.29 6.98
N ALA A 142 -2.95 -22.04 7.32
CA ALA A 142 -1.78 -21.60 8.06
C ALA A 142 -2.24 -20.76 9.25
N SER A 143 -1.42 -20.71 10.29
CA SER A 143 -1.69 -19.99 11.53
C SER A 143 -0.69 -18.85 11.72
N ASN A 144 -0.91 -18.08 12.78
CA ASN A 144 -0.03 -16.96 13.20
C ASN A 144 -0.13 -15.68 12.36
N PHE A 145 -1.13 -15.54 11.53
CA PHE A 145 -1.42 -14.26 10.89
C PHE A 145 -1.97 -13.24 11.90
N LYS A 146 -1.46 -12.02 11.83
CA LYS A 146 -1.85 -10.89 12.69
C LYS A 146 -2.61 -9.86 11.85
N PRO A 147 -3.97 -9.89 11.84
CA PRO A 147 -4.73 -8.97 11.01
C PRO A 147 -4.73 -7.55 11.55
N VAL A 148 -4.93 -6.58 10.64
CA VAL A 148 -5.33 -5.23 11.01
C VAL A 148 -6.79 -5.22 11.51
N PRO A 149 -7.19 -4.24 12.34
CA PRO A 149 -8.58 -4.13 12.84
C PRO A 149 -9.49 -3.55 11.75
N LEU A 150 -9.81 -4.34 10.73
CA LEU A 150 -10.54 -3.90 9.52
C LEU A 150 -11.93 -3.31 9.83
N ALA A 151 -12.55 -3.67 10.95
CA ALA A 151 -13.84 -3.14 11.41
C ALA A 151 -13.71 -1.85 12.25
N ASP A 152 -12.51 -1.53 12.76
CA ASP A 152 -12.27 -0.37 13.64
C ASP A 152 -11.63 0.77 12.84
N THR A 153 -12.45 1.46 12.05
CA THR A 153 -12.03 2.46 11.08
C THR A 153 -12.38 3.90 11.51
N ALA A 154 -11.80 4.88 10.83
CA ALA A 154 -12.13 6.29 10.98
C ALA A 154 -12.18 6.99 9.61
N PRO A 155 -12.92 8.11 9.48
CA PRO A 155 -12.86 8.94 8.29
C PRO A 155 -11.49 9.60 8.15
N MET A 156 -11.15 9.97 6.90
CA MET A 156 -9.94 10.72 6.58
C MET A 156 -10.28 12.21 6.45
N ASN A 157 -9.57 13.07 7.20
CA ASN A 157 -9.68 14.51 7.07
C ASN A 157 -8.33 15.12 6.67
N LEU A 158 -8.38 16.30 6.09
CA LEU A 158 -7.19 17.07 5.75
C LEU A 158 -6.40 17.41 7.03
N LEU A 159 -5.10 17.21 6.98
CA LEU A 159 -4.13 17.44 8.06
C LEU A 159 -4.29 16.51 9.29
N ASP A 160 -5.09 15.43 9.17
CA ASP A 160 -5.06 14.38 10.19
C ASP A 160 -3.67 13.74 10.23
N ASP A 161 -3.13 13.55 11.43
CA ASP A 161 -1.92 12.77 11.66
C ASP A 161 -2.15 11.31 11.30
N ILE A 162 -1.13 10.72 10.66
CA ILE A 162 -1.15 9.29 10.30
C ILE A 162 0.09 8.56 10.79
N ILE A 163 -0.07 7.27 10.99
CA ILE A 163 0.98 6.32 11.34
C ILE A 163 0.95 5.18 10.33
N VAL A 164 2.06 4.95 9.66
CA VAL A 164 2.25 3.84 8.73
C VAL A 164 3.07 2.76 9.42
N ILE A 165 2.60 1.52 9.40
CA ILE A 165 3.32 0.36 9.93
C ILE A 165 3.71 -0.54 8.77
N GLY A 166 5.01 -0.83 8.68
CA GLY A 166 5.53 -1.60 7.56
C GLY A 166 6.80 -2.38 7.89
N ARG A 167 7.50 -2.73 6.84
CA ARG A 167 8.82 -3.39 6.94
C ARG A 167 9.80 -2.76 5.96
N MET A 168 11.04 -2.73 6.35
CA MET A 168 12.16 -2.33 5.51
C MET A 168 12.40 -3.38 4.41
N SER A 169 13.18 -3.03 3.40
CA SER A 169 13.52 -3.95 2.31
C SER A 169 14.40 -5.12 2.78
N LYS A 170 14.61 -6.09 1.89
CA LYS A 170 15.45 -7.28 2.14
C LYS A 170 16.88 -6.90 2.53
N GLU A 171 17.44 -5.86 1.93
CA GLU A 171 18.79 -5.34 2.21
C GLU A 171 18.93 -4.85 3.66
N LEU A 172 17.81 -4.50 4.30
CA LEU A 172 17.69 -4.09 5.69
C LEU A 172 16.98 -5.16 6.53
N ASN A 173 17.19 -6.44 6.21
CA ASN A 173 16.69 -7.62 6.92
C ASN A 173 15.18 -7.64 7.13
N ARG A 174 14.40 -6.90 6.33
CA ARG A 174 12.95 -6.75 6.48
C ARG A 174 12.52 -6.34 7.90
N GLU A 175 13.36 -5.54 8.58
CA GLU A 175 13.08 -5.05 9.92
C GLU A 175 11.74 -4.28 9.96
N PRO A 176 10.97 -4.40 11.06
CA PRO A 176 9.77 -3.60 11.25
C PRO A 176 10.06 -2.11 11.18
N MET A 177 9.18 -1.35 10.54
CA MET A 177 9.28 0.10 10.49
C MET A 177 7.96 0.77 10.86
N ALA A 178 8.05 1.95 11.44
CA ALA A 178 6.95 2.87 11.61
C ALA A 178 7.34 4.25 11.07
N ALA A 179 6.43 4.89 10.36
CA ALA A 179 6.57 6.26 9.89
C ALA A 179 5.35 7.07 10.28
N THR A 180 5.55 8.34 10.61
CA THR A 180 4.47 9.29 10.85
C THR A 180 4.38 10.27 9.68
N GLY A 181 3.20 10.82 9.46
CA GLY A 181 2.93 11.81 8.42
C GLY A 181 1.56 12.42 8.60
N GLU A 182 1.05 13.02 7.54
CA GLU A 182 -0.25 13.69 7.52
C GLU A 182 -1.02 13.37 6.24
N ILE A 183 -2.33 13.51 6.29
CA ILE A 183 -3.20 13.53 5.11
C ILE A 183 -3.11 14.91 4.47
N ILE A 184 -2.32 15.05 3.42
CA ILE A 184 -2.06 16.35 2.76
C ILE A 184 -3.11 16.74 1.71
N SER A 185 -4.01 15.81 1.33
CA SER A 185 -5.17 16.09 0.48
C SER A 185 -6.21 14.99 0.61
N VAL A 186 -7.50 15.35 0.51
CA VAL A 186 -8.62 14.41 0.43
C VAL A 186 -9.28 14.56 -0.93
N ILE A 187 -9.13 13.54 -1.77
CA ILE A 187 -9.65 13.48 -3.14
C ILE A 187 -11.00 12.80 -3.09
N LYS A 188 -12.08 13.51 -3.48
CA LYS A 188 -13.47 13.01 -3.37
C LYS A 188 -14.01 12.43 -4.67
N LYS A 189 -13.44 12.77 -5.81
CA LYS A 189 -13.90 12.33 -7.14
C LYS A 189 -12.74 11.79 -7.98
N PRO A 190 -12.94 10.75 -8.78
CA PRO A 190 -14.18 9.96 -8.94
C PRO A 190 -14.53 9.09 -7.72
N ARG A 191 -13.57 8.85 -6.82
CA ARG A 191 -13.68 8.06 -5.59
C ARG A 191 -12.89 8.72 -4.47
N LEU A 192 -13.18 8.34 -3.21
CA LEU A 192 -12.44 8.85 -2.05
C LEU A 192 -11.03 8.25 -2.00
N PHE A 193 -10.02 9.12 -1.92
CA PHE A 193 -8.63 8.77 -1.63
C PHE A 193 -8.01 9.81 -0.71
N GLY A 194 -7.05 9.41 0.10
CA GLY A 194 -6.16 10.30 0.82
C GLY A 194 -4.82 10.44 0.09
N LYS A 195 -4.32 11.66 -0.12
CA LYS A 195 -2.90 11.84 -0.41
C LYS A 195 -2.17 12.03 0.90
N ILE A 196 -1.15 11.22 1.14
CA ILE A 196 -0.41 11.22 2.40
C ILE A 196 1.06 11.60 2.18
N SER A 197 1.69 12.12 3.22
CA SER A 197 3.09 12.59 3.19
C SER A 197 4.11 11.46 3.44
N ALA A 198 3.67 10.29 3.96
CA ALA A 198 4.54 9.15 4.23
C ALA A 198 4.40 8.07 3.15
N PRO A 199 5.45 7.28 2.86
CA PRO A 199 5.35 6.10 1.99
C PRO A 199 4.50 5.01 2.65
N ALA A 200 3.56 4.42 1.91
CA ALA A 200 2.65 3.40 2.47
C ALA A 200 2.24 2.29 1.48
N THR A 201 2.88 2.16 0.32
CA THR A 201 2.49 1.17 -0.71
C THR A 201 2.43 -0.25 -0.12
N GLY A 202 1.23 -0.85 -0.09
CA GLY A 202 0.96 -2.17 0.49
C GLY A 202 0.94 -2.21 2.01
N MET A 203 1.15 -1.09 2.69
CA MET A 203 1.26 -0.99 4.14
C MET A 203 -0.01 -0.42 4.77
N PRO A 204 -0.41 -0.87 5.96
CA PRO A 204 -1.52 -0.32 6.71
C PRO A 204 -1.20 1.07 7.26
N VAL A 205 -2.22 1.92 7.22
CA VAL A 205 -2.18 3.30 7.73
C VAL A 205 -3.23 3.44 8.83
N PHE A 206 -2.82 4.03 9.94
CA PHE A 206 -3.65 4.30 11.11
C PHE A 206 -3.67 5.81 11.38
N ASN A 207 -4.70 6.28 12.10
CA ASN A 207 -4.69 7.63 12.66
C ASN A 207 -3.97 7.67 14.02
N ASP A 208 -3.89 8.85 14.62
CA ASP A 208 -3.30 9.11 15.94
C ASP A 208 -4.03 8.39 17.11
N GLN A 209 -5.28 7.95 16.89
CA GLN A 209 -6.07 7.17 17.83
C GLN A 209 -5.86 5.65 17.66
N GLY A 210 -5.15 5.22 16.62
CA GLY A 210 -4.93 3.81 16.28
C GLY A 210 -6.04 3.17 15.47
N LYS A 211 -6.96 3.96 14.89
CA LYS A 211 -7.99 3.46 13.97
C LYS A 211 -7.40 3.18 12.60
N PHE A 212 -7.79 2.07 11.99
CA PHE A 212 -7.33 1.69 10.66
C PHE A 212 -7.99 2.58 9.59
N LEU A 213 -7.17 3.34 8.85
CA LEU A 213 -7.65 4.22 7.77
C LEU A 213 -7.70 3.51 6.42
N GLY A 214 -6.80 2.54 6.17
CA GLY A 214 -6.69 1.86 4.90
C GLY A 214 -5.26 1.47 4.56
N ILE A 215 -4.97 1.23 3.28
CA ILE A 215 -3.63 0.89 2.77
C ILE A 215 -3.18 1.86 1.68
N GLY A 216 -1.87 2.01 1.54
CA GLY A 216 -1.28 2.71 0.39
C GLY A 216 -1.38 1.89 -0.88
N ILE A 217 -1.86 2.49 -1.96
CA ILE A 217 -1.91 1.91 -3.31
C ILE A 217 -1.28 2.87 -4.33
N ASN A 218 -1.04 2.38 -5.54
CA ASN A 218 -0.57 3.21 -6.64
C ASN A 218 -1.73 3.56 -7.56
N ARG A 219 -1.85 4.86 -7.89
CA ARG A 219 -2.78 5.32 -8.94
C ARG A 219 -1.99 5.78 -10.13
N LEU A 220 -2.26 5.17 -11.27
CA LEU A 220 -1.73 5.66 -12.53
C LEU A 220 -2.51 6.93 -12.91
N THR A 221 -1.81 8.03 -13.08
CA THR A 221 -2.42 9.23 -13.65
C THR A 221 -2.67 8.95 -15.14
N SER A 222 -3.92 9.09 -15.57
CA SER A 222 -4.27 9.01 -16.99
C SER A 222 -3.46 10.04 -17.77
N LYS A 223 -2.94 9.63 -18.93
CA LYS A 223 -2.20 10.46 -19.85
C LYS A 223 -2.94 11.76 -20.14
N SER A 224 -2.30 12.91 -19.94
CA SER A 224 -2.56 14.05 -20.79
C SER A 224 -2.09 13.67 -22.20
N SER A 225 -2.96 13.85 -23.17
CA SER A 225 -2.68 13.55 -24.58
C SER A 225 -1.40 14.29 -25.03
N GLY A 226 -0.31 13.57 -25.20
CA GLY A 226 0.96 14.09 -25.68
C GLY A 226 2.21 13.79 -24.85
N GLU A 227 2.09 13.34 -23.59
CA GLU A 227 3.24 12.95 -22.79
C GLU A 227 3.38 11.42 -22.67
N ASN A 228 4.57 10.91 -23.01
CA ASN A 228 4.90 9.48 -22.89
C ASN A 228 5.11 9.02 -21.43
N ASN A 229 4.99 9.94 -20.45
CA ASN A 229 5.22 9.64 -19.05
C ASN A 229 3.91 9.36 -18.33
N VAL A 230 3.69 8.09 -17.95
CA VAL A 230 2.68 7.75 -16.97
C VAL A 230 3.27 8.01 -15.59
N ALA A 231 2.84 9.06 -14.94
CA ALA A 231 3.16 9.29 -13.56
C ALA A 231 2.29 8.36 -12.68
N SER A 232 2.93 7.62 -11.78
CA SER A 232 2.25 6.92 -10.70
C SER A 232 2.24 7.81 -9.46
N THR A 233 1.11 7.92 -8.79
CA THR A 233 1.04 8.58 -7.48
C THR A 233 0.54 7.60 -6.42
N SER A 234 1.24 7.55 -5.29
CA SER A 234 0.78 6.78 -4.15
C SER A 234 -0.34 7.54 -3.43
N VAL A 235 -1.41 6.83 -3.10
CA VAL A 235 -2.57 7.35 -2.36
C VAL A 235 -3.00 6.33 -1.31
N LEU A 236 -3.69 6.81 -0.28
CA LEU A 236 -4.36 5.98 0.72
C LEU A 236 -5.74 5.59 0.20
N LEU A 237 -5.99 4.29 0.05
CA LEU A 237 -7.31 3.72 -0.21
C LEU A 237 -8.04 3.50 1.11
N PRO A 238 -9.31 3.96 1.27
CA PRO A 238 -10.06 3.78 2.51
C PRO A 238 -10.28 2.33 2.90
N ALA A 239 -10.28 2.05 4.20
CA ALA A 239 -10.54 0.73 4.76
C ALA A 239 -11.91 0.15 4.33
N ALA A 240 -12.92 1.00 4.15
CA ALA A 240 -14.25 0.58 3.69
C ALA A 240 -14.21 -0.03 2.28
N ASP A 241 -13.51 0.61 1.33
CA ASP A 241 -13.35 0.07 -0.03
C ASP A 241 -12.61 -1.28 -0.03
N ILE A 242 -11.62 -1.43 0.87
CA ILE A 242 -10.88 -2.69 1.04
C ILE A 242 -11.82 -3.78 1.59
N ALA A 243 -12.64 -3.46 2.59
CA ALA A 243 -13.59 -4.39 3.18
C ALA A 243 -14.65 -4.84 2.17
N ASP A 244 -15.19 -3.92 1.38
CA ASP A 244 -16.16 -4.22 0.33
C ASP A 244 -15.57 -5.16 -0.72
N SER A 245 -14.36 -4.90 -1.19
CA SER A 245 -13.67 -5.76 -2.15
C SER A 245 -13.31 -7.13 -1.53
N ALA A 246 -12.82 -7.15 -0.27
CA ALA A 246 -12.50 -8.38 0.45
C ALA A 246 -13.71 -9.28 0.66
N SER A 247 -14.92 -8.73 0.82
CA SER A 247 -16.17 -9.50 0.97
C SER A 247 -16.51 -10.37 -0.26
N GLN A 248 -15.94 -10.05 -1.42
CA GLN A 248 -16.14 -10.79 -2.67
C GLN A 248 -15.17 -11.97 -2.82
N VAL A 249 -14.20 -12.09 -1.92
CA VAL A 249 -13.23 -13.20 -1.92
C VAL A 249 -13.90 -14.48 -1.42
N LYS A 250 -14.00 -15.48 -2.30
CA LYS A 250 -14.59 -16.79 -2.01
C LYS A 250 -13.57 -17.76 -1.45
#